data_0f40ecdff6a18aa9dd08658f65b20692
#
_entry.id   0f40ecdff6a18aa9dd08658f65b20692
#
_cell.length_a   1.000
_cell.length_b   1.000
_cell.length_c   1.000
_cell.angle_alpha   90.00
_cell.angle_beta   90.00
_cell.angle_gamma   90.00
#
_symmetry.space_group_name_H-M   'P 1'
#
loop_
_entity.id
_entity.type
_entity.pdbx_description
1 polymer ?
#
loop_
_entity_poly.entity_id
_entity_poly.type
_entity_poly.pdbx_seq_one_letter_code
_entity_poly.pdbx_strand_id
1 'polypeptide(L)'
;MSRGAICGGLLLRPGASERADFVRRLALPNPAHIAWLRHQKGKAPQSHIHPVLAQDGGPWKGGAIVPRFAPGVQGADRTVRPEADALEFRGELRPYQVAAVEAAGAAGHGLIEAPTGAGKTVIGCGLIGRHNTPAIVLVHSRDLAEQWVERIEQFLGVTPSLVGYGKKWPEDAGRVAVASLQTLARRSWWDLHSWGSQFGLVLQDEAHHAPARTYLGVLAGLRARHRFGLTATPTREDGLTEWMRWSIGPTVARVDHRVLEEAGRVLRPTIHTWHAPAVELDGMESHERMRALAEDPARNGGICTEARLLAAKGHVVLVLVRLVEHAHTLAAQLVEEGLDAAALVGEMRPADRAEVLERMRAGRVQVVVATSLADEGLDAPRISSVILAAPTKNVGRTLQRIGRALRPAEGAPDPVVVDVVDSWGPYQGYGRKRHAEYARRGWL
;
A
#
# COMPACT_ATOMS: atom_id res chain seq x y z
N MET A 1 -7.11 -17.42 32.24
CA MET A 1 -7.28 -17.20 30.79
C MET A 1 -8.69 -16.72 30.51
N SER A 2 -8.87 -15.56 29.92
CA SER A 2 -10.19 -15.01 29.64
C SER A 2 -10.93 -15.91 28.66
N ARG A 3 -12.12 -16.39 29.04
CA ARG A 3 -12.98 -17.16 28.13
C ARG A 3 -13.56 -16.19 27.08
N GLY A 4 -13.02 -16.22 25.87
CA GLY A 4 -13.44 -15.45 24.73
C GLY A 4 -13.81 -16.32 23.54
N ALA A 5 -14.31 -15.71 22.49
CA ALA A 5 -14.55 -16.36 21.22
C ALA A 5 -13.72 -15.70 20.12
N ILE A 6 -13.06 -16.50 19.29
CA ILE A 6 -12.31 -16.06 18.15
C ILE A 6 -13.25 -16.04 16.93
N CYS A 7 -13.52 -14.83 16.43
CA CYS A 7 -14.26 -14.62 15.19
C CYS A 7 -13.35 -13.83 14.23
N GLY A 8 -13.72 -12.62 13.87
CA GLY A 8 -12.83 -11.68 13.21
C GLY A 8 -11.71 -11.16 14.14
N GLY A 9 -12.01 -11.00 15.43
CA GLY A 9 -11.09 -10.72 16.54
C GLY A 9 -11.44 -11.55 17.77
N LEU A 10 -10.61 -11.53 18.81
CA LEU A 10 -10.95 -12.14 20.09
C LEU A 10 -11.93 -11.23 20.85
N LEU A 11 -13.10 -11.78 21.18
CA LEU A 11 -14.08 -11.11 22.02
C LEU A 11 -13.79 -11.41 23.49
N LEU A 12 -13.44 -10.41 24.27
CA LEU A 12 -13.25 -10.50 25.73
C LEU A 12 -14.55 -10.19 26.45
N ARG A 13 -15.00 -11.09 27.33
CA ARG A 13 -16.24 -10.90 28.09
C ARG A 13 -16.11 -9.76 29.12
N PRO A 14 -17.23 -9.06 29.43
CA PRO A 14 -17.24 -8.08 30.51
C PRO A 14 -16.83 -8.70 31.85
N GLY A 15 -16.19 -7.92 32.71
CA GLY A 15 -15.87 -8.31 34.09
C GLY A 15 -14.67 -9.25 34.28
N ALA A 16 -13.99 -9.68 33.21
CA ALA A 16 -12.77 -10.46 33.36
C ALA A 16 -11.67 -9.60 34.02
N SER A 17 -11.25 -9.97 35.22
CA SER A 17 -10.20 -9.25 35.99
C SER A 17 -8.88 -9.18 35.21
N GLU A 18 -8.56 -10.19 34.45
CA GLU A 18 -7.37 -10.30 33.62
C GLU A 18 -7.42 -9.44 32.33
N ARG A 19 -8.61 -8.90 31.97
CA ARG A 19 -8.81 -8.12 30.75
C ARG A 19 -7.92 -6.90 30.68
N ALA A 20 -7.86 -6.14 31.75
CA ALA A 20 -7.07 -4.91 31.79
C ALA A 20 -5.57 -5.19 31.65
N ASP A 21 -5.08 -6.25 32.25
CA ASP A 21 -3.68 -6.68 32.15
C ASP A 21 -3.33 -7.21 30.77
N PHE A 22 -4.25 -7.97 30.17
CA PHE A 22 -4.09 -8.47 28.81
C PHE A 22 -4.05 -7.31 27.82
N VAL A 23 -4.98 -6.36 27.91
CA VAL A 23 -5.03 -5.18 27.04
C VAL A 23 -3.79 -4.31 27.21
N ARG A 24 -3.30 -4.12 28.45
CA ARG A 24 -2.07 -3.38 28.71
C ARG A 24 -0.84 -3.99 28.04
N ARG A 25 -0.73 -5.32 28.00
CA ARG A 25 0.37 -6.03 27.33
C ARG A 25 0.39 -5.84 25.81
N LEU A 26 -0.75 -5.50 25.21
CA LEU A 26 -0.85 -5.18 23.78
C LEU A 26 -0.61 -3.69 23.48
N ALA A 27 -0.22 -2.90 24.47
CA ALA A 27 0.05 -1.48 24.26
C ALA A 27 1.24 -1.27 23.31
N LEU A 28 1.06 -0.39 22.35
CA LEU A 28 2.12 0.06 21.45
C LEU A 28 2.39 1.55 21.66
N PRO A 29 3.63 2.02 21.48
CA PRO A 29 3.93 3.44 21.49
C PRO A 29 3.04 4.20 20.53
N ASN A 30 2.44 5.29 20.98
CA ASN A 30 1.59 6.13 20.14
C ASN A 30 2.45 7.02 19.23
N PRO A 31 2.40 6.84 17.91
CA PRO A 31 3.18 7.67 16.99
C PRO A 31 2.89 9.17 17.12
N ALA A 32 1.63 9.54 17.40
CA ALA A 32 1.25 10.92 17.65
C ALA A 32 1.89 11.49 18.92
N HIS A 33 2.04 10.69 19.97
CA HIS A 33 2.74 11.08 21.19
C HIS A 33 4.25 11.24 20.95
N ILE A 34 4.85 10.33 20.19
CA ILE A 34 6.27 10.42 19.82
C ILE A 34 6.53 11.68 18.99
N ALA A 35 5.64 12.02 18.07
CA ALA A 35 5.72 13.25 17.30
C ALA A 35 5.52 14.49 18.19
N TRP A 36 4.57 14.45 19.13
CA TRP A 36 4.34 15.53 20.09
C TRP A 36 5.56 15.80 20.99
N LEU A 37 6.25 14.76 21.47
CA LEU A 37 7.46 14.91 22.29
C LEU A 37 8.55 15.75 21.60
N ARG A 38 8.59 15.76 20.26
CA ARG A 38 9.58 16.55 19.48
C ARG A 38 9.22 18.04 19.43
N HIS A 39 7.96 18.39 19.46
CA HIS A 39 7.48 19.73 19.19
C HIS A 39 6.76 20.36 20.39
N GLN A 40 6.21 19.57 21.30
CA GLN A 40 5.49 19.95 22.53
C GLN A 40 4.37 21.00 22.30
N LYS A 41 3.79 21.05 21.11
CA LYS A 41 2.69 21.97 20.76
C LYS A 41 1.33 21.29 21.03
N GLY A 42 0.45 21.98 21.75
CA GLY A 42 -0.90 21.52 22.06
C GLY A 42 -0.96 20.47 23.19
N LYS A 43 -2.13 19.85 23.36
CA LYS A 43 -2.36 18.82 24.38
C LYS A 43 -1.62 17.53 24.03
N ALA A 44 -0.89 16.97 24.97
CA ALA A 44 -0.19 15.70 24.80
C ALA A 44 -1.18 14.55 24.47
N PRO A 45 -1.00 13.83 23.35
CA PRO A 45 -1.74 12.60 23.10
C PRO A 45 -1.35 11.50 24.11
N GLN A 46 -2.20 10.48 24.27
CA GLN A 46 -1.84 9.33 25.10
C GLN A 46 -0.50 8.72 24.67
N SER A 47 0.36 8.37 25.61
CA SER A 47 1.70 7.82 25.34
C SER A 47 1.67 6.47 24.64
N HIS A 48 0.65 5.68 24.90
CA HIS A 48 0.44 4.36 24.30
C HIS A 48 -0.97 4.26 23.73
N ILE A 49 -1.11 3.43 22.71
CA ILE A 49 -2.38 3.05 22.12
C ILE A 49 -2.58 1.54 22.25
N HIS A 50 -3.83 1.14 22.42
CA HIS A 50 -4.20 -0.26 22.55
C HIS A 50 -5.00 -0.70 21.33
N PRO A 51 -4.68 -1.86 20.73
CA PRO A 51 -5.41 -2.42 19.58
C PRO A 51 -6.71 -3.07 20.05
N VAL A 52 -7.60 -2.28 20.65
CA VAL A 52 -8.83 -2.74 21.30
C VAL A 52 -10.00 -1.90 20.80
N LEU A 53 -11.11 -2.57 20.50
CA LEU A 53 -12.39 -1.95 20.21
C LEU A 53 -13.35 -2.25 21.34
N ALA A 54 -13.94 -1.20 21.93
CA ALA A 54 -15.03 -1.37 22.91
C ALA A 54 -16.30 -1.84 22.21
N GLN A 55 -17.09 -2.66 22.87
CA GLN A 55 -18.40 -3.13 22.42
C GLN A 55 -19.49 -2.38 23.18
N ASP A 56 -20.19 -1.49 22.49
CA ASP A 56 -21.22 -0.63 23.07
C ASP A 56 -22.65 -1.22 22.95
N GLY A 57 -22.80 -2.34 22.24
CA GLY A 57 -24.11 -2.95 22.00
C GLY A 57 -24.09 -4.48 21.89
N GLY A 58 -25.29 -5.07 21.80
CA GLY A 58 -25.51 -6.50 21.62
C GLY A 58 -25.10 -7.34 22.82
N PRO A 59 -25.02 -8.69 22.67
CA PRO A 59 -24.73 -9.63 23.76
C PRO A 59 -23.32 -9.49 24.35
N TRP A 60 -22.47 -8.66 23.74
CA TRP A 60 -21.07 -8.38 24.18
C TRP A 60 -20.90 -6.95 24.71
N LYS A 61 -21.98 -6.25 25.05
CA LYS A 61 -21.94 -4.89 25.63
C LYS A 61 -20.98 -4.85 26.82
N GLY A 62 -20.10 -3.84 26.84
CA GLY A 62 -19.05 -3.72 27.84
C GLY A 62 -17.85 -4.65 27.65
N GLY A 63 -17.85 -5.48 26.59
CA GLY A 63 -16.72 -6.30 26.19
C GLY A 63 -15.67 -5.52 25.40
N ALA A 64 -14.62 -6.22 25.01
CA ALA A 64 -13.57 -5.68 24.17
C ALA A 64 -13.18 -6.67 23.07
N ILE A 65 -12.85 -6.15 21.91
CA ILE A 65 -12.33 -6.93 20.78
C ILE A 65 -10.85 -6.58 20.62
N VAL A 66 -10.02 -7.59 20.51
CA VAL A 66 -8.58 -7.46 20.26
C VAL A 66 -8.21 -8.19 18.96
N PRO A 67 -7.05 -7.87 18.34
CA PRO A 67 -6.63 -8.54 17.11
C PRO A 67 -6.51 -10.05 17.30
N ARG A 68 -6.90 -10.80 16.27
CA ARG A 68 -7.04 -12.26 16.31
C ARG A 68 -5.73 -12.99 16.60
N PHE A 69 -4.61 -12.47 16.10
CA PHE A 69 -3.30 -13.10 16.21
C PHE A 69 -2.36 -12.37 17.19
N ALA A 70 -2.92 -11.52 18.06
CA ALA A 70 -2.12 -10.87 19.08
C ALA A 70 -1.55 -11.88 20.09
N PRO A 71 -0.38 -11.61 20.70
CA PRO A 71 0.25 -12.52 21.66
C PRO A 71 -0.70 -12.91 22.80
N GLY A 72 -0.78 -14.19 23.10
CA GLY A 72 -1.62 -14.72 24.19
C GLY A 72 -3.12 -14.78 23.87
N VAL A 73 -3.54 -14.50 22.65
CA VAL A 73 -4.94 -14.71 22.22
C VAL A 73 -5.26 -16.18 22.18
N GLN A 74 -6.22 -16.62 23.00
CA GLN A 74 -6.77 -17.97 23.06
C GLN A 74 -8.27 -17.89 23.28
N GLY A 75 -9.03 -18.76 22.62
CA GLY A 75 -10.48 -18.82 22.75
C GLY A 75 -11.10 -19.85 21.85
N ALA A 76 -12.42 -20.05 22.00
CA ALA A 76 -13.17 -20.95 21.12
C ALA A 76 -13.19 -20.40 19.69
N ASP A 77 -12.79 -21.21 18.71
CA ASP A 77 -12.86 -20.85 17.30
C ASP A 77 -14.32 -20.76 16.85
N ARG A 78 -14.73 -19.58 16.42
CA ARG A 78 -16.04 -19.24 15.86
C ARG A 78 -15.92 -18.67 14.45
N THR A 79 -14.78 -18.91 13.79
CA THR A 79 -14.59 -18.52 12.39
C THR A 79 -15.48 -19.37 11.48
N VAL A 80 -15.78 -18.84 10.31
CA VAL A 80 -16.63 -19.50 9.31
C VAL A 80 -15.82 -19.83 8.06
N ARG A 81 -16.17 -20.96 7.46
CA ARG A 81 -15.71 -21.38 6.14
C ARG A 81 -16.92 -21.93 5.39
N PRO A 82 -17.75 -21.06 4.82
CA PRO A 82 -18.86 -21.50 4.00
C PRO A 82 -18.38 -22.34 2.83
N GLU A 83 -19.18 -23.30 2.42
CA GLU A 83 -18.96 -24.01 1.17
C GLU A 83 -19.33 -23.12 -0.01
N ALA A 84 -18.62 -23.27 -1.12
CA ALA A 84 -18.92 -22.60 -2.39
C ALA A 84 -18.92 -23.63 -3.51
N ASP A 85 -19.69 -23.34 -4.54
CA ASP A 85 -19.47 -23.98 -5.84
C ASP A 85 -18.03 -23.71 -6.27
N ALA A 86 -17.41 -24.64 -6.99
CA ALA A 86 -16.00 -24.60 -7.32
C ALA A 86 -15.50 -23.23 -7.81
N LEU A 87 -14.55 -22.66 -7.07
CA LEU A 87 -13.79 -21.46 -7.44
C LEU A 87 -12.42 -21.92 -7.91
N GLU A 88 -12.35 -22.45 -9.12
CA GLU A 88 -11.08 -22.93 -9.66
C GLU A 88 -10.27 -21.79 -10.27
N PHE A 89 -8.96 -21.78 -10.01
CA PHE A 89 -8.04 -20.87 -10.65
C PHE A 89 -7.83 -21.26 -12.10
N ARG A 90 -8.14 -20.34 -13.02
CA ARG A 90 -8.06 -20.50 -14.47
C ARG A 90 -6.86 -19.73 -15.01
N GLY A 91 -5.71 -20.33 -14.98
CA GLY A 91 -4.49 -19.71 -15.48
C GLY A 91 -3.24 -20.47 -15.07
N GLU A 92 -2.10 -19.93 -15.40
CA GLU A 92 -0.81 -20.48 -15.02
C GLU A 92 -0.11 -19.57 -14.04
N LEU A 93 0.17 -20.10 -12.84
CA LEU A 93 1.00 -19.43 -11.85
C LEU A 93 2.47 -19.66 -12.18
N ARG A 94 3.26 -18.60 -12.09
CA ARG A 94 4.72 -18.71 -12.21
C ARG A 94 5.30 -19.45 -11.00
N PRO A 95 6.49 -20.06 -11.10
CA PRO A 95 7.07 -20.86 -10.00
C PRO A 95 7.09 -20.13 -8.66
N TYR A 96 7.47 -18.85 -8.61
CA TYR A 96 7.47 -18.07 -7.38
C TYR A 96 6.06 -17.73 -6.86
N GLN A 97 5.07 -17.64 -7.76
CA GLN A 97 3.65 -17.44 -7.38
C GLN A 97 3.08 -18.74 -6.81
N VAL A 98 3.40 -19.89 -7.42
CA VAL A 98 3.04 -21.20 -6.88
C VAL A 98 3.59 -21.35 -5.47
N ALA A 99 4.89 -21.11 -5.28
CA ALA A 99 5.51 -21.21 -3.96
C ALA A 99 4.85 -20.29 -2.92
N ALA A 100 4.49 -19.05 -3.31
CA ALA A 100 3.81 -18.11 -2.41
C ALA A 100 2.38 -18.56 -2.07
N VAL A 101 1.61 -19.07 -3.05
CA VAL A 101 0.25 -19.59 -2.85
C VAL A 101 0.27 -20.84 -1.98
N GLU A 102 1.24 -21.72 -2.18
CA GLU A 102 1.35 -22.95 -1.37
C GLU A 102 1.74 -22.67 0.07
N ALA A 103 2.76 -21.84 0.29
CA ALA A 103 3.20 -21.47 1.63
C ALA A 103 2.08 -20.76 2.41
N ALA A 104 1.43 -19.78 1.79
CA ALA A 104 0.32 -19.07 2.41
C ALA A 104 -0.89 -19.97 2.62
N GLY A 105 -1.23 -20.82 1.64
CA GLY A 105 -2.33 -21.76 1.72
C GLY A 105 -2.13 -22.79 2.86
N ALA A 106 -0.93 -23.31 3.03
CA ALA A 106 -0.58 -24.23 4.13
C ALA A 106 -0.69 -23.54 5.50
N ALA A 107 -0.27 -22.27 5.60
CA ALA A 107 -0.39 -21.48 6.83
C ALA A 107 -1.83 -21.10 7.18
N GLY A 108 -2.71 -20.99 6.18
CA GLY A 108 -4.13 -20.64 6.33
C GLY A 108 -4.40 -19.16 6.64
N HIS A 109 -3.41 -18.39 7.02
CA HIS A 109 -3.46 -16.95 7.28
C HIS A 109 -2.07 -16.34 7.30
N GLY A 110 -1.93 -15.06 7.00
CA GLY A 110 -0.67 -14.33 7.12
C GLY A 110 -0.44 -13.31 6.01
N LEU A 111 0.69 -12.64 6.11
CA LEU A 111 1.15 -11.65 5.13
C LEU A 111 1.96 -12.33 4.03
N ILE A 112 1.71 -11.92 2.80
CA ILE A 112 2.50 -12.24 1.62
C ILE A 112 3.24 -10.99 1.19
N GLU A 113 4.55 -10.99 1.37
CA GLU A 113 5.44 -9.93 0.91
C GLU A 113 5.81 -10.19 -0.56
N ALA A 114 5.28 -9.36 -1.45
CA ALA A 114 5.53 -9.48 -2.88
C ALA A 114 5.76 -8.08 -3.49
N PRO A 115 6.94 -7.84 -4.11
CA PRO A 115 7.26 -6.56 -4.73
C PRO A 115 6.29 -6.16 -5.84
N THR A 116 6.37 -4.90 -6.26
CA THR A 116 5.68 -4.44 -7.47
C THR A 116 6.15 -5.27 -8.66
N GLY A 117 5.24 -5.69 -9.53
CA GLY A 117 5.55 -6.59 -10.65
C GLY A 117 5.47 -8.08 -10.35
N ALA A 118 5.37 -8.51 -9.08
CA ALA A 118 5.23 -9.91 -8.70
C ALA A 118 3.86 -10.53 -9.07
N GLY A 119 2.87 -9.70 -9.43
CA GLY A 119 1.52 -10.17 -9.70
C GLY A 119 0.75 -10.52 -8.42
N LYS A 120 0.76 -9.64 -7.42
CA LYS A 120 0.04 -9.81 -6.15
C LYS A 120 -1.42 -10.22 -6.35
N THR A 121 -2.10 -9.60 -7.30
CA THR A 121 -3.51 -9.89 -7.62
C THR A 121 -3.68 -11.33 -8.12
N VAL A 122 -2.74 -11.82 -8.93
CA VAL A 122 -2.74 -13.22 -9.43
C VAL A 122 -2.50 -14.20 -8.29
N ILE A 123 -1.55 -13.90 -7.39
CA ILE A 123 -1.32 -14.68 -6.16
C ILE A 123 -2.60 -14.74 -5.32
N GLY A 124 -3.30 -13.60 -5.19
CA GLY A 124 -4.57 -13.53 -4.46
C GLY A 124 -5.67 -14.37 -5.09
N CYS A 125 -5.83 -14.33 -6.43
CA CYS A 125 -6.77 -15.20 -7.15
C CYS A 125 -6.38 -16.69 -6.96
N GLY A 126 -5.10 -17.02 -7.00
CA GLY A 126 -4.61 -18.37 -6.71
C GLY A 126 -4.97 -18.86 -5.30
N LEU A 127 -4.89 -17.99 -4.28
CA LEU A 127 -5.31 -18.30 -2.92
C LEU A 127 -6.83 -18.51 -2.81
N ILE A 128 -7.63 -17.68 -3.50
CA ILE A 128 -9.09 -17.86 -3.53
C ILE A 128 -9.44 -19.22 -4.14
N GLY A 129 -8.84 -19.57 -5.29
CA GLY A 129 -9.04 -20.87 -5.93
C GLY A 129 -8.60 -22.04 -5.04
N ARG A 130 -7.40 -21.93 -4.40
CA ARG A 130 -6.88 -22.98 -3.51
C ARG A 130 -7.78 -23.25 -2.32
N HIS A 131 -8.32 -22.22 -1.69
CA HIS A 131 -9.18 -22.39 -0.51
C HIS A 131 -10.61 -22.76 -0.86
N ASN A 132 -11.04 -22.49 -2.08
CA ASN A 132 -12.37 -22.84 -2.60
C ASN A 132 -13.49 -22.53 -1.60
N THR A 133 -13.58 -21.27 -1.18
CA THR A 133 -14.60 -20.76 -0.25
C THR A 133 -14.95 -19.32 -0.66
N PRO A 134 -16.18 -18.84 -0.41
CA PRO A 134 -16.52 -17.46 -0.72
C PRO A 134 -15.50 -16.48 -0.12
N ALA A 135 -15.09 -15.52 -0.92
CA ALA A 135 -13.98 -14.62 -0.59
C ALA A 135 -14.37 -13.14 -0.67
N ILE A 136 -13.78 -12.34 0.21
CA ILE A 136 -13.86 -10.89 0.12
C ILE A 136 -12.45 -10.29 -0.02
N VAL A 137 -12.28 -9.46 -1.05
CA VAL A 137 -11.07 -8.68 -1.29
C VAL A 137 -11.28 -7.26 -0.81
N LEU A 138 -10.43 -6.80 0.11
CA LEU A 138 -10.47 -5.47 0.67
C LEU A 138 -9.46 -4.57 -0.03
N VAL A 139 -9.93 -3.46 -0.58
CA VAL A 139 -9.12 -2.48 -1.30
C VAL A 139 -9.37 -1.06 -0.76
N HIS A 140 -8.44 -0.13 -1.01
CA HIS A 140 -8.53 1.24 -0.51
C HIS A 140 -8.81 2.29 -1.60
N SER A 141 -8.65 1.94 -2.89
CA SER A 141 -8.94 2.83 -4.01
C SER A 141 -9.87 2.19 -5.04
N ARG A 142 -10.50 3.05 -5.88
CA ARG A 142 -11.40 2.61 -6.94
C ARG A 142 -10.63 1.86 -8.04
N ASP A 143 -9.48 2.39 -8.42
CA ASP A 143 -8.66 1.82 -9.49
C ASP A 143 -8.21 0.39 -9.14
N LEU A 144 -7.85 0.15 -7.86
CA LEU A 144 -7.56 -1.20 -7.38
C LEU A 144 -8.80 -2.10 -7.40
N ALA A 145 -9.98 -1.55 -7.07
CA ALA A 145 -11.20 -2.33 -7.13
C ALA A 145 -11.51 -2.80 -8.56
N GLU A 146 -11.42 -1.91 -9.53
CA GLU A 146 -11.62 -2.21 -10.95
C GLU A 146 -10.60 -3.24 -11.44
N GLN A 147 -9.34 -3.10 -11.08
CA GLN A 147 -8.28 -4.07 -11.37
C GLN A 147 -8.60 -5.46 -10.79
N TRP A 148 -9.07 -5.52 -9.53
CA TRP A 148 -9.43 -6.79 -8.91
C TRP A 148 -10.63 -7.44 -9.59
N VAL A 149 -11.65 -6.66 -9.99
CA VAL A 149 -12.80 -7.16 -10.75
C VAL A 149 -12.34 -7.84 -12.03
N GLU A 150 -11.55 -7.16 -12.86
CA GLU A 150 -11.01 -7.72 -14.10
C GLU A 150 -10.21 -9.02 -13.87
N ARG A 151 -9.36 -9.05 -12.85
CA ARG A 151 -8.52 -10.21 -12.56
C ARG A 151 -9.30 -11.40 -11.98
N ILE A 152 -10.31 -11.13 -11.18
CA ILE A 152 -11.22 -12.17 -10.68
C ILE A 152 -12.00 -12.79 -11.84
N GLU A 153 -12.55 -11.99 -12.75
CA GLU A 153 -13.22 -12.46 -13.95
C GLU A 153 -12.28 -13.31 -14.82
N GLN A 154 -11.07 -12.81 -15.05
CA GLN A 154 -10.06 -13.49 -15.86
C GLN A 154 -9.62 -14.82 -15.25
N PHE A 155 -9.29 -14.86 -13.96
CA PHE A 155 -8.62 -16.00 -13.33
C PHE A 155 -9.53 -16.92 -12.53
N LEU A 156 -10.73 -16.49 -12.17
CA LEU A 156 -11.69 -17.32 -11.45
C LEU A 156 -12.98 -17.55 -12.25
N GLY A 157 -13.18 -16.81 -13.35
CA GLY A 157 -14.36 -16.95 -14.20
C GLY A 157 -15.67 -16.58 -13.54
N VAL A 158 -15.63 -15.69 -12.53
CA VAL A 158 -16.81 -15.20 -11.82
C VAL A 158 -16.79 -13.68 -11.80
N THR A 159 -17.96 -13.05 -11.95
CA THR A 159 -18.10 -11.60 -11.79
C THR A 159 -18.26 -11.30 -10.30
N PRO A 160 -17.34 -10.57 -9.66
CA PRO A 160 -17.43 -10.28 -8.24
C PRO A 160 -18.45 -9.19 -7.93
N SER A 161 -19.05 -9.25 -6.76
CA SER A 161 -19.88 -8.16 -6.22
C SER A 161 -18.99 -6.99 -5.81
N LEU A 162 -19.29 -5.78 -6.30
CA LEU A 162 -18.57 -4.55 -5.93
C LEU A 162 -19.28 -3.85 -4.77
N VAL A 163 -18.60 -3.71 -3.62
CA VAL A 163 -19.14 -3.12 -2.40
C VAL A 163 -18.52 -1.74 -2.13
N GLY A 164 -19.32 -0.70 -2.24
CA GLY A 164 -18.88 0.69 -2.18
C GLY A 164 -18.87 1.36 -3.55
N TYR A 165 -18.17 2.47 -3.66
CA TYR A 165 -18.01 3.24 -4.92
C TYR A 165 -19.34 3.63 -5.58
N GLY A 166 -20.37 3.97 -4.77
CA GLY A 166 -21.71 4.32 -5.23
C GLY A 166 -22.64 3.15 -5.52
N LYS A 167 -22.18 1.90 -5.32
CA LYS A 167 -23.03 0.71 -5.46
C LYS A 167 -23.85 0.45 -4.20
N LYS A 168 -25.05 -0.10 -4.39
CA LYS A 168 -25.91 -0.54 -3.29
C LYS A 168 -25.24 -1.69 -2.52
N TRP A 169 -25.42 -1.72 -1.21
CA TRP A 169 -24.96 -2.81 -0.37
C TRP A 169 -25.69 -4.12 -0.74
N PRO A 170 -24.96 -5.18 -1.12
CA PRO A 170 -25.60 -6.45 -1.47
C PRO A 170 -25.96 -7.23 -0.20
N GLU A 171 -27.15 -7.80 -0.16
CA GLU A 171 -27.54 -8.77 0.88
C GLU A 171 -26.79 -10.08 0.69
N ASP A 172 -26.77 -10.58 -0.54
CA ASP A 172 -25.93 -11.69 -1.00
C ASP A 172 -24.72 -11.12 -1.76
N ALA A 173 -23.56 -11.41 -1.27
CA ALA A 173 -22.30 -10.95 -1.87
C ALA A 173 -21.78 -11.91 -2.97
N GLY A 174 -22.47 -13.01 -3.21
CA GLY A 174 -22.03 -14.02 -4.16
C GLY A 174 -20.74 -14.75 -3.73
N ARG A 175 -20.09 -15.39 -4.68
CA ARG A 175 -18.88 -16.18 -4.41
C ARG A 175 -17.64 -15.33 -4.10
N VAL A 176 -17.53 -14.17 -4.72
CA VAL A 176 -16.42 -13.24 -4.50
C VAL A 176 -16.95 -11.81 -4.44
N ALA A 177 -16.50 -11.04 -3.45
CA ALA A 177 -16.77 -9.62 -3.34
C ALA A 177 -15.46 -8.81 -3.37
N VAL A 178 -15.49 -7.64 -4.01
CA VAL A 178 -14.44 -6.61 -3.92
C VAL A 178 -15.02 -5.43 -3.17
N ALA A 179 -14.43 -5.07 -2.04
CA ALA A 179 -15.01 -4.12 -1.11
C ALA A 179 -14.07 -2.97 -0.77
N SER A 180 -14.62 -1.74 -0.75
CA SER A 180 -13.92 -0.58 -0.22
C SER A 180 -13.81 -0.68 1.30
N LEU A 181 -12.58 -0.64 1.81
CA LEU A 181 -12.30 -0.64 3.25
C LEU A 181 -13.01 0.51 3.97
N GLN A 182 -13.03 1.71 3.34
CA GLN A 182 -13.70 2.90 3.89
C GLN A 182 -15.22 2.72 3.96
N THR A 183 -15.81 2.02 3.00
CA THR A 183 -17.25 1.71 3.01
C THR A 183 -17.58 0.73 4.13
N LEU A 184 -16.79 -0.33 4.30
CA LEU A 184 -16.97 -1.29 5.38
C LEU A 184 -16.78 -0.64 6.76
N ALA A 185 -15.81 0.25 6.91
CA ALA A 185 -15.52 0.93 8.16
C ALA A 185 -16.66 1.84 8.68
N ARG A 186 -17.60 2.23 7.82
CA ARG A 186 -18.79 3.02 8.20
C ARG A 186 -19.94 2.14 8.71
N ARG A 187 -19.81 0.81 8.62
CA ARG A 187 -20.81 -0.13 9.09
C ARG A 187 -20.61 -0.45 10.56
N SER A 188 -21.69 -0.80 11.23
CA SER A 188 -21.58 -1.31 12.58
C SER A 188 -20.83 -2.65 12.60
N TRP A 189 -20.22 -2.98 13.72
CA TRP A 189 -19.57 -4.27 13.88
C TRP A 189 -20.57 -5.43 13.68
N TRP A 190 -21.82 -5.26 14.11
CA TRP A 190 -22.86 -6.26 14.00
C TRP A 190 -23.29 -6.51 12.55
N ASP A 191 -23.42 -5.44 11.75
CA ASP A 191 -23.71 -5.57 10.32
C ASP A 191 -22.58 -6.32 9.62
N LEU A 192 -21.33 -5.96 9.89
CA LEU A 192 -20.17 -6.65 9.34
C LEU A 192 -20.08 -8.09 9.81
N HIS A 193 -20.41 -8.37 11.08
CA HIS A 193 -20.36 -9.71 11.66
C HIS A 193 -21.40 -10.64 11.04
N SER A 194 -22.62 -10.14 10.82
CA SER A 194 -23.69 -10.89 10.17
C SER A 194 -23.40 -11.10 8.70
N TRP A 195 -23.23 -10.01 7.96
CA TRP A 195 -22.98 -10.05 6.53
C TRP A 195 -21.64 -10.72 6.18
N GLY A 196 -20.60 -10.47 6.95
CA GLY A 196 -19.27 -11.06 6.77
C GLY A 196 -19.21 -12.57 7.01
N SER A 197 -20.27 -13.17 7.60
CA SER A 197 -20.34 -14.63 7.76
C SER A 197 -20.49 -15.40 6.45
N GLN A 198 -20.81 -14.72 5.35
CA GLN A 198 -20.84 -15.27 4.01
C GLN A 198 -19.44 -15.63 3.47
N PHE A 199 -18.38 -15.08 4.04
CA PHE A 199 -17.01 -15.26 3.54
C PHE A 199 -16.19 -16.19 4.41
N GLY A 200 -15.54 -17.16 3.79
CA GLY A 200 -14.55 -18.04 4.41
C GLY A 200 -13.12 -17.53 4.28
N LEU A 201 -12.88 -16.58 3.36
CA LEU A 201 -11.58 -15.97 3.10
C LEU A 201 -11.67 -14.44 3.01
N VAL A 202 -10.78 -13.75 3.72
CA VAL A 202 -10.52 -12.31 3.59
C VAL A 202 -9.14 -12.12 3.01
N LEU A 203 -9.04 -11.33 1.94
CA LEU A 203 -7.79 -10.93 1.33
C LEU A 203 -7.70 -9.40 1.35
N GLN A 204 -6.67 -8.87 1.98
CA GLN A 204 -6.40 -7.45 2.05
C GLN A 204 -5.30 -7.08 1.07
N ASP A 205 -5.61 -6.27 0.08
CA ASP A 205 -4.58 -5.70 -0.80
C ASP A 205 -3.95 -4.45 -0.18
N GLU A 206 -2.65 -4.26 -0.46
CA GLU A 206 -1.81 -3.21 0.10
C GLU A 206 -2.01 -3.04 1.63
N ALA A 207 -1.83 -4.16 2.34
CA ALA A 207 -2.18 -4.27 3.76
C ALA A 207 -1.56 -3.21 4.67
N HIS A 208 -0.48 -2.56 4.24
CA HIS A 208 0.21 -1.50 4.99
C HIS A 208 -0.50 -0.12 4.90
N HIS A 209 -1.40 0.09 3.93
CA HIS A 209 -2.05 1.39 3.71
C HIS A 209 -3.24 1.70 4.63
N ALA A 210 -3.90 0.68 5.16
CA ALA A 210 -5.10 0.91 5.96
C ALA A 210 -4.80 1.59 7.31
N PRO A 211 -5.56 2.62 7.74
CA PRO A 211 -5.44 3.16 9.08
C PRO A 211 -5.67 2.07 10.12
N ALA A 212 -4.77 1.94 11.10
CA ALA A 212 -4.74 0.79 12.01
C ALA A 212 -6.08 0.53 12.72
N ARG A 213 -6.77 1.57 13.22
CA ARG A 213 -8.08 1.44 13.88
C ARG A 213 -9.20 1.05 12.94
N THR A 214 -9.28 1.69 11.77
CA THR A 214 -10.26 1.38 10.72
C THR A 214 -10.12 -0.07 10.28
N TYR A 215 -8.89 -0.49 10.07
CA TYR A 215 -8.52 -1.82 9.68
C TYR A 215 -8.92 -2.88 10.72
N LEU A 216 -8.56 -2.64 11.98
CA LEU A 216 -8.94 -3.52 13.07
C LEU A 216 -10.46 -3.67 13.18
N GLY A 217 -11.23 -2.57 13.04
CA GLY A 217 -12.69 -2.58 13.08
C GLY A 217 -13.30 -3.49 12.02
N VAL A 218 -12.87 -3.33 10.78
CA VAL A 218 -13.38 -4.14 9.66
C VAL A 218 -12.98 -5.61 9.82
N LEU A 219 -11.70 -5.88 10.07
CA LEU A 219 -11.25 -7.27 10.21
C LEU A 219 -11.83 -7.98 11.44
N ALA A 220 -12.11 -7.25 12.51
CA ALA A 220 -12.77 -7.81 13.69
C ALA A 220 -14.22 -8.21 13.40
N GLY A 221 -14.93 -7.49 12.52
CA GLY A 221 -16.28 -7.83 12.07
C GLY A 221 -16.33 -9.04 11.15
N LEU A 222 -15.31 -9.27 10.33
CA LEU A 222 -15.28 -10.36 9.36
C LEU A 222 -14.85 -11.69 10.01
N ARG A 223 -15.73 -12.71 9.94
CA ARG A 223 -15.57 -14.01 10.62
C ARG A 223 -14.76 -15.04 9.84
N ALA A 224 -14.28 -14.69 8.65
CA ALA A 224 -13.59 -15.62 7.76
C ALA A 224 -12.48 -16.41 8.45
N ARG A 225 -12.40 -17.71 8.18
CA ARG A 225 -11.36 -18.59 8.70
C ARG A 225 -9.99 -18.21 8.15
N HIS A 226 -9.92 -17.99 6.84
CA HIS A 226 -8.69 -17.65 6.14
C HIS A 226 -8.54 -16.14 6.01
N ARG A 227 -7.34 -15.63 6.28
CA ARG A 227 -7.07 -14.22 6.25
C ARG A 227 -5.66 -13.94 5.74
N PHE A 228 -5.58 -13.24 4.61
CA PHE A 228 -4.30 -12.91 3.98
C PHE A 228 -4.17 -11.43 3.72
N GLY A 229 -2.94 -10.93 3.80
CA GLY A 229 -2.59 -9.58 3.39
C GLY A 229 -1.51 -9.61 2.32
N LEU A 230 -1.73 -8.91 1.22
CA LEU A 230 -0.75 -8.70 0.17
C LEU A 230 -0.07 -7.35 0.39
N THR A 231 1.24 -7.29 0.34
CA THR A 231 1.97 -6.03 0.49
C THR A 231 3.34 -6.10 -0.19
N ALA A 232 3.77 -4.99 -0.76
CA ALA A 232 5.16 -4.84 -1.22
C ALA A 232 6.11 -4.47 -0.07
N THR A 233 5.58 -3.94 1.02
CA THR A 233 6.33 -3.50 2.20
C THR A 233 5.63 -4.00 3.46
N PRO A 234 6.21 -4.97 4.20
CA PRO A 234 5.58 -5.56 5.38
C PRO A 234 5.70 -4.68 6.63
N THR A 235 6.11 -3.42 6.46
CA THR A 235 6.27 -2.45 7.54
C THR A 235 5.38 -1.24 7.32
N ARG A 236 4.88 -0.68 8.42
CA ARG A 236 4.05 0.53 8.43
C ARG A 236 4.89 1.74 8.85
N GLU A 237 4.66 2.87 8.20
CA GLU A 237 5.35 4.13 8.53
C GLU A 237 4.95 4.70 9.88
N ASP A 238 3.72 4.44 10.29
CA ASP A 238 3.17 4.91 11.56
C ASP A 238 3.69 4.10 12.77
N GLY A 239 4.59 3.14 12.57
CA GLY A 239 5.15 2.28 13.63
C GLY A 239 4.20 1.19 14.13
N LEU A 240 3.02 1.06 13.54
CA LEU A 240 2.00 0.09 13.95
C LEU A 240 2.06 -1.22 13.16
N THR A 241 3.24 -1.62 12.71
CA THR A 241 3.46 -2.87 11.96
C THR A 241 2.94 -4.09 12.73
N GLU A 242 3.12 -4.12 14.05
CA GLU A 242 2.63 -5.22 14.87
C GLU A 242 1.10 -5.33 14.87
N TRP A 243 0.36 -4.22 14.78
CA TRP A 243 -1.10 -4.28 14.64
C TRP A 243 -1.54 -4.97 13.35
N MET A 244 -0.84 -4.70 12.26
CA MET A 244 -1.10 -5.37 10.99
C MET A 244 -0.86 -6.88 11.14
N ARG A 245 0.28 -7.28 11.74
CA ARG A 245 0.62 -8.69 12.00
C ARG A 245 -0.37 -9.36 12.95
N TRP A 246 -0.79 -8.70 14.02
CA TRP A 246 -1.78 -9.24 14.94
C TRP A 246 -3.18 -9.35 14.31
N SER A 247 -3.47 -8.56 13.29
CA SER A 247 -4.77 -8.57 12.62
C SER A 247 -4.86 -9.60 11.50
N ILE A 248 -3.74 -9.85 10.79
CA ILE A 248 -3.69 -10.74 9.62
C ILE A 248 -2.94 -12.05 9.92
N GLY A 249 -1.86 -11.97 10.64
CA GLY A 249 -0.91 -13.04 10.90
C GLY A 249 0.53 -12.66 10.54
N PRO A 250 1.49 -13.55 10.79
CA PRO A 250 2.90 -13.33 10.45
C PRO A 250 3.12 -13.31 8.93
N THR A 251 4.31 -12.90 8.49
CA THR A 251 4.72 -13.09 7.09
C THR A 251 4.96 -14.58 6.82
N VAL A 252 4.19 -15.15 5.91
CA VAL A 252 4.18 -16.59 5.58
C VAL A 252 4.77 -16.88 4.21
N ALA A 253 4.83 -15.89 3.34
CA ALA A 253 5.48 -16.01 2.05
C ALA A 253 6.19 -14.70 1.69
N ARG A 254 7.32 -14.83 1.03
CA ARG A 254 8.11 -13.70 0.55
C ARG A 254 8.63 -13.99 -0.85
N VAL A 255 8.34 -13.08 -1.78
CA VAL A 255 8.89 -13.11 -3.14
C VAL A 255 10.09 -12.17 -3.18
N ASP A 256 11.28 -12.71 -3.46
CA ASP A 256 12.50 -11.91 -3.59
C ASP A 256 12.45 -11.09 -4.90
N HIS A 257 12.97 -9.87 -4.85
CA HIS A 257 13.08 -9.01 -6.02
C HIS A 257 13.99 -9.62 -7.11
N ARG A 258 15.03 -10.32 -6.71
CA ARG A 258 15.97 -11.00 -7.62
C ARG A 258 15.28 -12.06 -8.47
N VAL A 259 14.33 -12.79 -7.89
CA VAL A 259 13.54 -13.78 -8.65
C VAL A 259 12.71 -13.12 -9.75
N LEU A 260 12.27 -11.88 -9.54
CA LEU A 260 11.55 -11.12 -10.57
C LEU A 260 12.49 -10.59 -11.66
N GLU A 261 13.70 -10.20 -11.30
CA GLU A 261 14.76 -9.80 -12.25
C GLU A 261 15.15 -11.00 -13.13
N GLU A 262 15.46 -12.15 -12.52
CA GLU A 262 15.79 -13.39 -13.23
C GLU A 262 14.66 -13.89 -14.13
N ALA A 263 13.41 -13.70 -13.69
CA ALA A 263 12.23 -14.01 -14.49
C ALA A 263 11.92 -12.95 -15.58
N GLY A 264 12.73 -11.91 -15.74
CA GLY A 264 12.54 -10.82 -16.70
C GLY A 264 11.25 -10.00 -16.47
N ARG A 265 10.78 -9.91 -15.23
CA ARG A 265 9.54 -9.19 -14.86
C ARG A 265 9.77 -7.76 -14.41
N VAL A 266 10.94 -7.51 -13.91
CA VAL A 266 11.44 -6.19 -13.56
C VAL A 266 12.87 -6.08 -14.04
N LEU A 267 13.27 -4.88 -14.42
CA LEU A 267 14.64 -4.61 -14.82
C LEU A 267 15.40 -4.02 -13.61
N ARG A 268 16.68 -4.31 -13.54
CA ARG A 268 17.56 -3.68 -12.55
C ARG A 268 17.83 -2.23 -12.97
N PRO A 269 17.51 -1.22 -12.13
CA PRO A 269 17.78 0.16 -12.50
C PRO A 269 19.25 0.52 -12.28
N THR A 270 19.75 1.43 -13.09
CA THR A 270 20.95 2.20 -12.76
C THR A 270 20.56 3.32 -11.79
N ILE A 271 21.23 3.40 -10.64
CA ILE A 271 21.01 4.47 -9.66
C ILE A 271 22.02 5.59 -9.91
N HIS A 272 21.51 6.76 -10.26
CA HIS A 272 22.28 8.00 -10.35
C HIS A 272 21.95 8.88 -9.14
N THR A 273 22.95 9.13 -8.28
CA THR A 273 22.77 10.04 -7.14
C THR A 273 23.16 11.45 -7.56
N TRP A 274 22.19 12.36 -7.52
CA TRP A 274 22.43 13.76 -7.77
C TRP A 274 22.35 14.57 -6.48
N HIS A 275 23.45 15.22 -6.10
CA HIS A 275 23.50 16.09 -4.93
C HIS A 275 23.02 17.48 -5.31
N ALA A 276 21.85 17.86 -4.80
CA ALA A 276 21.26 19.16 -5.07
C ALA A 276 22.09 20.30 -4.41
N PRO A 277 22.07 21.52 -4.98
CA PRO A 277 22.63 22.70 -4.34
C PRO A 277 22.09 22.88 -2.91
N ALA A 278 22.90 23.51 -2.07
CA ALA A 278 22.49 23.78 -0.71
C ALA A 278 21.40 24.87 -0.67
N VAL A 279 20.30 24.54 0.02
CA VAL A 279 19.23 25.50 0.32
C VAL A 279 19.19 25.68 1.83
N GLU A 280 19.11 26.94 2.28
CA GLU A 280 18.99 27.24 3.72
C GLU A 280 17.61 26.81 4.24
N LEU A 281 17.57 25.88 5.18
CA LEU A 281 16.34 25.28 5.70
C LEU A 281 16.26 25.30 7.23
N ASP A 282 17.26 25.85 7.91
CA ASP A 282 17.30 25.87 9.36
C ASP A 282 16.24 26.84 9.94
N GLY A 283 15.64 26.46 11.04
CA GLY A 283 14.59 27.23 11.69
C GLY A 283 13.20 27.13 11.01
N MET A 284 13.10 26.60 9.81
CA MET A 284 11.83 26.49 9.09
C MET A 284 10.97 25.33 9.59
N GLU A 285 9.64 25.46 9.48
CA GLU A 285 8.70 24.37 9.65
C GLU A 285 8.73 23.42 8.44
N SER A 286 8.19 22.20 8.59
CA SER A 286 8.27 21.16 7.53
C SER A 286 7.65 21.59 6.20
N HIS A 287 6.58 22.36 6.22
CA HIS A 287 5.92 22.85 5.00
C HIS A 287 6.69 23.98 4.35
N GLU A 288 7.34 24.86 5.14
CA GLU A 288 8.18 25.95 4.65
C GLU A 288 9.43 25.41 3.96
N ARG A 289 10.06 24.39 4.56
CA ARG A 289 11.19 23.68 3.93
C ARG A 289 10.84 23.09 2.58
N MET A 290 9.66 22.45 2.48
CA MET A 290 9.21 21.88 1.21
C MET A 290 9.00 22.96 0.15
N ARG A 291 8.47 24.14 0.54
CA ARG A 291 8.26 25.27 -0.35
C ARG A 291 9.60 25.86 -0.77
N ALA A 292 10.53 26.09 0.15
CA ALA A 292 11.86 26.61 -0.16
C ALA A 292 12.61 25.73 -1.17
N LEU A 293 12.55 24.40 -1.03
CA LEU A 293 13.12 23.48 -2.02
C LEU A 293 12.41 23.53 -3.37
N ALA A 294 11.10 23.73 -3.38
CA ALA A 294 10.30 23.78 -4.61
C ALA A 294 10.49 25.10 -5.37
N GLU A 295 10.85 26.18 -4.67
CA GLU A 295 11.03 27.51 -5.22
C GLU A 295 12.51 27.81 -5.58
N ASP A 296 13.47 26.95 -5.18
CA ASP A 296 14.88 27.18 -5.46
C ASP A 296 15.22 26.99 -6.95
N PRO A 297 15.67 28.06 -7.66
CA PRO A 297 15.88 28.00 -9.10
C PRO A 297 17.06 27.11 -9.51
N ALA A 298 18.13 27.07 -8.71
CA ALA A 298 19.31 26.26 -9.02
C ALA A 298 18.99 24.77 -8.90
N ARG A 299 18.23 24.40 -7.87
CA ARG A 299 17.72 23.04 -7.68
C ARG A 299 16.77 22.61 -8.81
N ASN A 300 15.82 23.47 -9.17
CA ASN A 300 14.87 23.20 -10.24
C ASN A 300 15.54 23.08 -11.59
N GLY A 301 16.49 23.97 -11.91
CA GLY A 301 17.30 23.90 -13.12
C GLY A 301 18.11 22.61 -13.23
N GLY A 302 18.67 22.12 -12.10
CA GLY A 302 19.33 20.81 -12.06
C GLY A 302 18.39 19.64 -12.32
N ILE A 303 17.20 19.62 -11.69
CA ILE A 303 16.17 18.60 -11.93
C ILE A 303 15.74 18.59 -13.41
N CYS A 304 15.48 19.77 -14.00
CA CYS A 304 15.13 19.90 -15.42
C CYS A 304 16.27 19.42 -16.33
N THR A 305 17.53 19.71 -15.97
CA THR A 305 18.70 19.22 -16.73
C THR A 305 18.77 17.69 -16.72
N GLU A 306 18.60 17.04 -15.57
CA GLU A 306 18.58 15.57 -15.48
C GLU A 306 17.41 14.99 -16.30
N ALA A 307 16.22 15.59 -16.22
CA ALA A 307 15.07 15.16 -17.01
C ALA A 307 15.31 15.27 -18.52
N ARG A 308 15.91 16.39 -18.97
CA ARG A 308 16.27 16.62 -20.36
C ARG A 308 17.32 15.62 -20.86
N LEU A 309 18.34 15.35 -20.08
CA LEU A 309 19.39 14.38 -20.44
C LEU A 309 18.83 12.97 -20.61
N LEU A 310 17.88 12.57 -19.75
CA LEU A 310 17.19 11.29 -19.86
C LEU A 310 16.25 11.27 -21.08
N ALA A 311 15.47 12.32 -21.29
CA ALA A 311 14.57 12.42 -22.43
C ALA A 311 15.34 12.37 -23.77
N ALA A 312 16.51 13.02 -23.86
CA ALA A 312 17.38 12.97 -25.02
C ALA A 312 17.94 11.56 -25.32
N LYS A 313 18.01 10.68 -24.31
CA LYS A 313 18.36 9.26 -24.45
C LYS A 313 17.14 8.36 -24.77
N GLY A 314 15.98 8.95 -25.02
CA GLY A 314 14.76 8.21 -25.36
C GLY A 314 13.96 7.71 -24.16
N HIS A 315 14.27 8.14 -22.93
CA HIS A 315 13.47 7.79 -21.78
C HIS A 315 12.14 8.56 -21.73
N VAL A 316 11.10 7.91 -21.26
CA VAL A 316 9.92 8.57 -20.70
C VAL A 316 10.18 8.77 -19.20
N VAL A 317 10.28 10.03 -18.79
CA VAL A 317 10.76 10.43 -17.46
C VAL A 317 9.58 10.73 -16.53
N LEU A 318 9.55 10.12 -15.36
CA LEU A 318 8.63 10.47 -14.28
C LEU A 318 9.38 11.26 -13.20
N VAL A 319 9.06 12.54 -13.04
CA VAL A 319 9.60 13.37 -11.96
C VAL A 319 8.62 13.39 -10.80
N LEU A 320 9.06 12.93 -9.63
CA LEU A 320 8.22 12.83 -8.44
C LEU A 320 8.47 13.99 -7.48
N VAL A 321 7.47 14.82 -7.32
CA VAL A 321 7.46 15.98 -6.42
C VAL A 321 6.42 15.82 -5.31
N ARG A 322 6.39 16.75 -4.35
CA ARG A 322 5.42 16.73 -3.25
C ARG A 322 4.33 17.80 -3.36
N LEU A 323 4.65 18.96 -3.89
CA LEU A 323 3.75 20.12 -4.00
C LEU A 323 3.17 20.21 -5.41
N VAL A 324 1.90 20.58 -5.50
CA VAL A 324 1.19 20.77 -6.77
C VAL A 324 1.83 21.91 -7.58
N GLU A 325 2.11 23.03 -6.91
CA GLU A 325 2.77 24.19 -7.53
C GLU A 325 4.14 23.79 -8.12
N HIS A 326 4.92 22.99 -7.40
CA HIS A 326 6.21 22.50 -7.88
C HIS A 326 6.07 21.64 -9.14
N ALA A 327 5.01 20.80 -9.21
CA ALA A 327 4.75 20.03 -10.42
C ALA A 327 4.47 20.90 -11.63
N HIS A 328 3.69 21.96 -11.46
CA HIS A 328 3.41 22.92 -12.54
C HIS A 328 4.64 23.73 -12.92
N THR A 329 5.42 24.20 -11.95
CA THR A 329 6.66 24.98 -12.19
C THR A 329 7.65 24.17 -13.03
N LEU A 330 7.96 22.93 -12.63
CA LEU A 330 8.91 22.11 -13.38
C LEU A 330 8.36 21.71 -14.77
N ALA A 331 7.07 21.40 -14.87
CA ALA A 331 6.49 21.08 -16.18
C ALA A 331 6.52 22.28 -17.13
N ALA A 332 6.21 23.48 -16.64
CA ALA A 332 6.28 24.71 -17.43
C ALA A 332 7.72 25.00 -17.90
N GLN A 333 8.70 24.92 -16.99
CA GLN A 333 10.12 25.12 -17.33
C GLN A 333 10.58 24.11 -18.38
N LEU A 334 10.22 22.84 -18.27
CA LEU A 334 10.58 21.82 -19.25
C LEU A 334 9.94 22.08 -20.63
N VAL A 335 8.71 22.60 -20.66
CA VAL A 335 8.04 23.01 -21.91
C VAL A 335 8.75 24.23 -22.53
N GLU A 336 9.15 25.22 -21.74
CA GLU A 336 9.95 26.37 -22.21
C GLU A 336 11.29 25.93 -22.76
N GLU A 337 11.89 24.87 -22.24
CA GLU A 337 13.12 24.23 -22.75
C GLU A 337 12.88 23.34 -23.99
N GLY A 338 11.66 23.27 -24.50
CA GLY A 338 11.31 22.57 -25.74
C GLY A 338 10.97 21.09 -25.60
N LEU A 339 10.71 20.61 -24.39
CA LEU A 339 10.28 19.21 -24.16
C LEU A 339 8.75 19.09 -24.13
N ASP A 340 8.25 17.94 -24.54
CA ASP A 340 6.84 17.58 -24.30
C ASP A 340 6.70 17.11 -22.86
N ALA A 341 6.31 18.04 -21.97
CA ALA A 341 6.16 17.78 -20.54
C ALA A 341 4.75 18.11 -20.05
N ALA A 342 4.30 17.38 -19.02
CA ALA A 342 2.99 17.58 -18.41
C ALA A 342 3.04 17.40 -16.89
N ALA A 343 2.27 18.21 -16.15
CA ALA A 343 2.00 17.97 -14.73
C ALA A 343 0.86 16.95 -14.57
N LEU A 344 0.99 16.04 -13.60
CA LEU A 344 -0.03 15.05 -13.22
C LEU A 344 -0.32 15.17 -11.73
N VAL A 345 -1.39 15.89 -11.39
CA VAL A 345 -1.74 16.25 -10.01
C VAL A 345 -3.20 15.88 -9.67
N GLY A 346 -3.52 15.84 -8.36
CA GLY A 346 -4.81 15.38 -7.89
C GLY A 346 -6.00 16.25 -8.23
N GLU A 347 -5.75 17.52 -8.38
CA GLU A 347 -6.78 18.53 -8.63
C GLU A 347 -7.22 18.59 -10.11
N MET A 348 -6.55 17.80 -10.97
CA MET A 348 -6.90 17.73 -12.40
C MET A 348 -8.30 17.17 -12.60
N ARG A 349 -9.02 17.72 -13.57
CA ARG A 349 -10.27 17.12 -14.05
C ARG A 349 -10.02 15.71 -14.58
N PRO A 350 -10.95 14.77 -14.38
CA PRO A 350 -10.78 13.39 -14.86
C PRO A 350 -10.41 13.27 -16.35
N ALA A 351 -10.98 14.14 -17.19
CA ALA A 351 -10.70 14.15 -18.63
C ALA A 351 -9.25 14.55 -18.94
N ASP A 352 -8.75 15.63 -18.30
CA ASP A 352 -7.37 16.12 -18.51
C ASP A 352 -6.34 15.08 -18.01
N ARG A 353 -6.65 14.42 -16.88
CA ARG A 353 -5.86 13.32 -16.35
C ARG A 353 -5.80 12.15 -17.33
N ALA A 354 -6.94 11.76 -17.88
CA ALA A 354 -7.02 10.68 -18.85
C ALA A 354 -6.21 11.00 -20.13
N GLU A 355 -6.25 12.24 -20.59
CA GLU A 355 -5.47 12.70 -21.74
C GLU A 355 -3.95 12.59 -21.49
N VAL A 356 -3.45 13.06 -20.34
CA VAL A 356 -2.01 12.94 -20.00
C VAL A 356 -1.59 11.48 -19.94
N LEU A 357 -2.42 10.62 -19.32
CA LEU A 357 -2.14 9.19 -19.23
C LEU A 357 -2.12 8.51 -20.61
N GLU A 358 -3.02 8.90 -21.51
CA GLU A 358 -3.07 8.36 -22.88
C GLU A 358 -1.87 8.82 -23.70
N ARG A 359 -1.49 10.11 -23.61
CA ARG A 359 -0.26 10.62 -24.25
C ARG A 359 0.98 9.89 -23.75
N MET A 360 1.02 9.59 -22.45
CA MET A 360 2.12 8.84 -21.84
C MET A 360 2.16 7.39 -22.32
N ARG A 361 1.01 6.69 -22.40
CA ARG A 361 0.92 5.33 -22.98
C ARG A 361 1.34 5.29 -24.44
N ALA A 362 0.97 6.30 -25.20
CA ALA A 362 1.33 6.45 -26.61
C ALA A 362 2.81 6.87 -26.83
N GLY A 363 3.56 7.17 -25.75
CA GLY A 363 4.94 7.66 -25.84
C GLY A 363 5.07 9.05 -26.43
N ARG A 364 4.00 9.86 -26.37
CA ARG A 364 3.96 11.24 -26.89
C ARG A 364 4.34 12.28 -25.85
N VAL A 365 4.50 11.89 -24.58
CA VAL A 365 5.01 12.77 -23.51
C VAL A 365 6.39 12.27 -23.11
N GLN A 366 7.37 13.18 -23.10
CA GLN A 366 8.74 12.87 -22.71
C GLN A 366 8.94 12.93 -21.20
N VAL A 367 8.31 13.89 -20.53
CA VAL A 367 8.44 14.10 -19.08
C VAL A 367 7.08 14.28 -18.43
N VAL A 368 6.80 13.51 -17.38
CA VAL A 368 5.63 13.73 -16.54
C VAL A 368 6.10 14.11 -15.14
N VAL A 369 5.68 15.28 -14.66
CA VAL A 369 5.95 15.74 -13.29
C VAL A 369 4.72 15.46 -12.45
N ALA A 370 4.84 14.59 -11.44
CA ALA A 370 3.69 14.10 -10.70
C ALA A 370 3.85 14.23 -9.18
N THR A 371 2.74 14.46 -8.50
CA THR A 371 2.63 14.34 -7.04
C THR A 371 2.31 12.89 -6.62
N SER A 372 1.99 12.66 -5.35
CA SER A 372 1.73 11.31 -4.78
C SER A 372 0.58 10.53 -5.44
N LEU A 373 -0.25 11.16 -6.26
CA LEU A 373 -1.28 10.46 -7.05
C LEU A 373 -0.71 9.52 -8.11
N ALA A 374 0.56 9.69 -8.46
CA ALA A 374 1.29 8.71 -9.27
C ALA A 374 1.51 7.38 -8.53
N ASP A 375 1.28 7.32 -7.23
CA ASP A 375 1.45 6.11 -6.41
C ASP A 375 0.35 5.08 -6.63
N GLU A 376 -0.86 5.54 -6.94
CA GLU A 376 -2.05 4.70 -7.06
C GLU A 376 -2.55 4.67 -8.53
N GLY A 377 -2.54 3.48 -9.15
CA GLY A 377 -3.16 3.28 -10.46
C GLY A 377 -2.39 3.75 -11.69
N LEU A 378 -1.13 4.22 -11.58
CA LEU A 378 -0.34 4.60 -12.76
C LEU A 378 0.18 3.34 -13.47
N ASP A 379 -0.63 2.75 -14.34
CA ASP A 379 -0.19 1.73 -15.28
C ASP A 379 0.32 2.41 -16.55
N ALA A 380 1.63 2.71 -16.56
CA ALA A 380 2.30 3.35 -17.67
C ALA A 380 3.57 2.57 -18.03
N PRO A 381 3.45 1.54 -18.85
CA PRO A 381 4.55 0.62 -19.16
C PRO A 381 5.74 1.27 -19.87
N ARG A 382 5.60 2.49 -20.39
CA ARG A 382 6.66 3.20 -21.11
C ARG A 382 7.56 4.07 -20.21
N ILE A 383 7.23 4.26 -18.92
CA ILE A 383 8.15 4.95 -18.00
C ILE A 383 9.39 4.09 -17.86
N SER A 384 10.53 4.63 -18.24
CA SER A 384 11.84 3.98 -18.12
C SER A 384 12.80 4.72 -17.19
N SER A 385 12.44 5.93 -16.72
CA SER A 385 13.23 6.60 -15.69
C SER A 385 12.38 7.35 -14.67
N VAL A 386 12.91 7.45 -13.44
CA VAL A 386 12.27 8.13 -12.32
C VAL A 386 13.25 9.10 -11.69
N ILE A 387 12.87 10.37 -11.52
CA ILE A 387 13.60 11.35 -10.74
C ILE A 387 12.87 11.56 -9.41
N LEU A 388 13.53 11.24 -8.31
CA LEU A 388 13.01 11.41 -6.94
C LEU A 388 13.29 12.83 -6.47
N ALA A 389 12.54 13.80 -6.96
CA ALA A 389 12.78 15.23 -6.74
C ALA A 389 12.33 15.76 -5.38
N ALA A 390 11.58 14.97 -4.58
CA ALA A 390 11.17 15.37 -3.25
C ALA A 390 11.87 14.54 -2.17
N PRO A 391 12.42 15.16 -1.09
CA PRO A 391 12.97 14.41 0.02
C PRO A 391 11.86 13.57 0.69
N THR A 392 12.05 12.25 0.70
CA THR A 392 11.09 11.32 1.29
C THR A 392 11.75 10.40 2.30
N LYS A 393 11.08 10.27 3.46
CA LYS A 393 11.47 9.35 4.52
C LYS A 393 11.04 7.91 4.21
N ASN A 394 10.04 7.74 3.33
CA ASN A 394 9.41 6.47 3.05
C ASN A 394 10.13 5.70 1.95
N VAL A 395 11.02 4.80 2.36
CA VAL A 395 11.75 3.94 1.43
C VAL A 395 10.80 3.00 0.69
N GLY A 396 9.79 2.44 1.38
CA GLY A 396 8.83 1.51 0.77
C GLY A 396 8.05 2.14 -0.38
N ARG A 397 7.49 3.33 -0.17
CA ARG A 397 6.81 4.09 -1.22
C ARG A 397 7.75 4.44 -2.37
N THR A 398 9.00 4.82 -2.07
CA THR A 398 10.02 5.09 -3.07
C THR A 398 10.25 3.86 -3.94
N LEU A 399 10.38 2.68 -3.35
CA LEU A 399 10.58 1.43 -4.08
C LEU A 399 9.38 1.04 -4.95
N GLN A 400 8.16 1.30 -4.49
CA GLN A 400 6.96 1.09 -5.31
C GLN A 400 6.95 1.99 -6.55
N ARG A 401 7.35 3.25 -6.39
CA ARG A 401 7.49 4.22 -7.49
C ARG A 401 8.54 3.78 -8.49
N ILE A 402 9.72 3.39 -8.01
CA ILE A 402 10.81 2.83 -8.81
C ILE A 402 10.34 1.57 -9.55
N GLY A 403 9.63 0.68 -8.88
CA GLY A 403 9.12 -0.57 -9.46
C GLY A 403 8.19 -0.39 -10.66
N ARG A 404 7.68 0.83 -10.90
CA ARG A 404 6.94 1.16 -12.13
C ARG A 404 7.88 1.30 -13.33
N ALA A 405 9.04 1.94 -13.12
CA ALA A 405 10.09 2.08 -14.12
C ALA A 405 10.86 0.76 -14.38
N LEU A 406 10.70 -0.23 -13.49
CA LEU A 406 11.37 -1.52 -13.61
C LEU A 406 10.57 -2.56 -14.43
N ARG A 407 9.46 -2.17 -15.04
CA ARG A 407 8.69 -3.08 -15.89
C ARG A 407 9.28 -3.12 -17.28
N PRO A 408 9.54 -4.32 -17.83
CA PRO A 408 9.96 -4.46 -19.21
C PRO A 408 8.92 -3.84 -20.16
N ALA A 409 9.38 -3.03 -21.10
CA ALA A 409 8.57 -2.50 -22.18
C ALA A 409 9.37 -2.57 -23.46
N GLU A 410 8.71 -2.98 -24.55
CA GLU A 410 9.35 -3.14 -25.86
C GLU A 410 9.89 -1.78 -26.34
N GLY A 411 11.18 -1.75 -26.70
CA GLY A 411 11.86 -0.56 -27.19
C GLY A 411 12.16 0.51 -26.14
N ALA A 412 11.88 0.27 -24.85
CA ALA A 412 12.25 1.18 -23.77
C ALA A 412 13.74 1.02 -23.40
N PRO A 413 14.46 2.11 -23.08
CA PRO A 413 15.82 2.05 -22.53
C PRO A 413 15.86 1.34 -21.18
N ASP A 414 17.06 0.88 -20.77
CA ASP A 414 17.28 0.34 -19.43
C ASP A 414 16.92 1.36 -18.35
N PRO A 415 16.22 0.94 -17.28
CA PRO A 415 15.66 1.86 -16.31
C PRO A 415 16.73 2.62 -15.52
N VAL A 416 16.50 3.92 -15.33
CA VAL A 416 17.36 4.83 -14.57
C VAL A 416 16.56 5.46 -13.43
N VAL A 417 17.18 5.53 -12.26
CA VAL A 417 16.65 6.27 -11.12
C VAL A 417 17.61 7.39 -10.77
N VAL A 418 17.18 8.64 -10.86
CA VAL A 418 17.90 9.79 -10.32
C VAL A 418 17.41 10.05 -8.91
N ASP A 419 18.27 9.83 -7.93
CA ASP A 419 17.97 10.06 -6.52
C ASP A 419 18.53 11.44 -6.11
N VAL A 420 17.63 12.42 -5.97
CA VAL A 420 17.99 13.77 -5.54
C VAL A 420 18.22 13.77 -4.03
N VAL A 421 19.44 14.09 -3.62
CA VAL A 421 19.85 14.19 -2.23
C VAL A 421 20.12 15.63 -1.85
N ASP A 422 19.21 16.20 -1.06
CA ASP A 422 19.35 17.56 -0.54
C ASP A 422 20.37 17.60 0.61
N SER A 423 21.15 18.68 0.71
CA SER A 423 22.28 18.84 1.64
C SER A 423 21.86 19.02 3.11
N TRP A 424 20.62 19.36 3.41
CA TRP A 424 20.15 19.53 4.79
C TRP A 424 20.17 18.21 5.58
N GLY A 425 20.74 18.22 6.80
CA GLY A 425 21.10 17.02 7.56
C GLY A 425 20.02 15.92 7.66
N PRO A 426 18.75 16.21 8.03
CA PRO A 426 17.68 15.23 8.03
C PRO A 426 17.38 14.63 6.65
N TYR A 427 17.47 15.41 5.57
CA TYR A 427 17.20 14.96 4.21
C TYR A 427 18.35 14.12 3.65
N GLN A 428 19.60 14.43 4.00
CA GLN A 428 20.73 13.51 3.78
C GLN A 428 20.49 12.15 4.45
N GLY A 429 19.93 12.16 5.66
CA GLY A 429 19.54 10.93 6.38
C GLY A 429 18.51 10.11 5.63
N TYR A 430 17.58 10.74 4.90
CA TYR A 430 16.63 10.04 4.04
C TYR A 430 17.34 9.42 2.81
N GLY A 431 18.25 10.16 2.18
CA GLY A 431 19.09 9.64 1.09
C GLY A 431 19.88 8.40 1.53
N ARG A 432 20.58 8.47 2.67
CA ARG A 432 21.34 7.32 3.22
C ARG A 432 20.47 6.07 3.42
N LYS A 433 19.21 6.23 3.88
CA LYS A 433 18.28 5.10 4.04
C LYS A 433 17.88 4.49 2.71
N ARG A 434 17.63 5.32 1.68
CA ARG A 434 17.34 4.82 0.33
C ARG A 434 18.54 4.06 -0.24
N HIS A 435 19.74 4.62 -0.13
CA HIS A 435 20.97 3.99 -0.61
C HIS A 435 21.25 2.64 0.08
N ALA A 436 21.05 2.54 1.40
CA ALA A 436 21.16 1.27 2.11
C ALA A 436 20.20 0.20 1.54
N GLU A 437 19.00 0.60 1.15
CA GLU A 437 18.05 -0.32 0.55
C GLU A 437 18.40 -0.67 -0.92
N TYR A 438 18.94 0.28 -1.69
CA TYR A 438 19.46 0.00 -3.04
C TYR A 438 20.62 -1.01 -2.97
N ALA A 439 21.56 -0.81 -2.04
CA ALA A 439 22.66 -1.75 -1.82
C ALA A 439 22.16 -3.14 -1.40
N ARG A 440 21.17 -3.22 -0.50
CA ARG A 440 20.55 -4.49 -0.08
C ARG A 440 19.92 -5.24 -1.26
N ARG A 441 19.42 -4.52 -2.27
CA ARG A 441 18.89 -5.11 -3.50
C ARG A 441 19.94 -5.38 -4.58
N GLY A 442 21.18 -4.99 -4.36
CA GLY A 442 22.25 -5.11 -5.33
C GLY A 442 22.16 -4.12 -6.50
N TRP A 443 21.48 -2.98 -6.31
CA TRP A 443 21.37 -1.93 -7.32
C TRP A 443 22.53 -0.91 -7.27
N LEU A 444 23.27 -0.90 -6.16
CA LEU A 444 24.54 -0.17 -5.95
C LEU A 444 25.68 -1.14 -5.82
#